data_41d868bf646929cfecf1f2cb8541f9c1
#
_entry.id   41d868bf646929cfecf1f2cb8541f9c1
#
_cell.length_a   1.000
_cell.length_b   1.000
_cell.length_c   1.000
_cell.angle_alpha   90.00
_cell.angle_beta   90.00
_cell.angle_gamma   90.00
#
_symmetry.space_group_name_H-M   'P 1'
#
loop_
_entity.id
_entity.type
_entity.pdbx_description
1 polymer ?
#
loop_
_entity_poly.entity_id
_entity_poly.type
_entity_poly.pdbx_seq_one_letter_code
_entity_poly.pdbx_strand_id
1 'polypeptide(L)'
;GDRILKVDDQAIRSDVSLTRTLNGRLDRDIHLSVKGEKDEAPREVIIRPISYSQARALAQSAHLDKRNTRVKNASKDKIGYLHVARMMWDEFEKFEHHIYERGAGKDGLIIDVRDNGGGFTCDHLLTVLTQPMHAYTVGRNGATGYPQDRHVYASWNKPIVVICNQNSFSNAEIFSHAIKTIDRGKLVGTPTAG
;
A
#
# COMPACT_ATOMS: atom_id res chain seq x y z
N GLY A 1 19.52 3.33 22.02
CA GLY A 1 18.20 3.93 22.18
C GLY A 1 18.00 4.55 23.55
N ASP A 2 16.90 5.26 23.72
CA ASP A 2 16.58 5.89 24.99
C ASP A 2 16.14 4.87 26.05
N ARG A 3 16.43 5.18 27.30
CA ARG A 3 15.97 4.40 28.46
C ARG A 3 14.72 5.07 29.03
N ILE A 4 13.67 4.30 29.27
CA ILE A 4 12.46 4.76 29.96
C ILE A 4 12.73 4.70 31.45
N LEU A 5 12.61 5.82 32.14
CA LEU A 5 12.81 5.99 33.57
C LEU A 5 11.50 5.98 34.35
N LYS A 6 10.44 6.60 33.78
CA LYS A 6 9.09 6.62 34.34
C LYS A 6 8.04 6.46 33.26
N VAL A 7 6.89 5.92 33.65
CA VAL A 7 5.65 5.87 32.88
C VAL A 7 4.57 6.50 33.77
N ASP A 8 4.08 7.65 33.40
CA ASP A 8 3.31 8.55 34.28
C ASP A 8 4.07 8.73 35.61
N ASP A 9 3.45 8.46 36.74
CA ASP A 9 4.07 8.58 38.06
C ASP A 9 4.85 7.36 38.49
N GLN A 10 4.84 6.26 37.72
CA GLN A 10 5.48 5.00 38.07
C GLN A 10 6.93 4.94 37.57
N ALA A 11 7.89 4.83 38.49
CA ALA A 11 9.29 4.59 38.15
C ALA A 11 9.48 3.18 37.56
N ILE A 12 10.25 3.09 36.46
CA ILE A 12 10.59 1.82 35.82
C ILE A 12 11.94 1.36 36.30
N ARG A 13 11.96 0.20 36.98
CA ARG A 13 13.13 -0.48 37.45
C ARG A 13 13.28 -1.83 36.75
N SER A 14 14.39 -2.52 36.99
CA SER A 14 14.67 -3.81 36.37
C SER A 14 13.68 -4.93 36.76
N ASP A 15 12.99 -4.77 37.89
CA ASP A 15 11.94 -5.67 38.41
C ASP A 15 10.55 -5.33 37.91
N VAL A 16 10.36 -4.20 37.18
CA VAL A 16 9.09 -3.76 36.67
C VAL A 16 8.94 -4.18 35.21
N SER A 17 7.88 -4.93 34.90
CA SER A 17 7.54 -5.27 33.52
C SER A 17 6.93 -4.08 32.79
N LEU A 18 7.66 -3.51 31.83
CA LEU A 18 7.19 -2.42 30.98
C LEU A 18 5.89 -2.79 30.24
N THR A 19 5.78 -4.01 29.76
CA THR A 19 4.56 -4.52 29.11
C THR A 19 3.35 -4.45 30.05
N ARG A 20 3.52 -4.87 31.28
CA ARG A 20 2.45 -4.80 32.30
C ARG A 20 2.07 -3.35 32.60
N THR A 21 3.05 -2.46 32.69
CA THR A 21 2.84 -1.03 32.97
C THR A 21 2.08 -0.35 31.83
N LEU A 22 2.31 -0.76 30.57
CA LEU A 22 1.64 -0.19 29.39
C LEU A 22 0.31 -0.87 29.05
N ASN A 23 -0.02 -2.00 29.69
CA ASN A 23 -1.26 -2.73 29.41
C ASN A 23 -2.50 -1.91 29.81
N GLY A 24 -3.56 -2.01 29.00
CA GLY A 24 -4.82 -1.30 29.22
C GLY A 24 -4.77 0.23 29.01
N ARG A 25 -3.70 0.72 28.38
CA ARG A 25 -3.48 2.16 28.14
C ARG A 25 -3.65 2.56 26.66
N LEU A 26 -4.33 1.74 25.87
CA LEU A 26 -4.62 2.07 24.46
C LEU A 26 -5.41 3.36 24.35
N ASP A 27 -5.09 4.14 23.33
CA ASP A 27 -5.76 5.41 22.96
C ASP A 27 -5.78 6.49 24.06
N ARG A 28 -4.91 6.37 25.08
CA ARG A 28 -4.71 7.38 26.12
C ARG A 28 -3.31 7.93 26.07
N ASP A 29 -3.17 9.25 26.27
CA ASP A 29 -1.86 9.87 26.42
C ASP A 29 -1.20 9.37 27.71
N ILE A 30 0.05 8.97 27.60
CA ILE A 30 0.90 8.62 28.73
C ILE A 30 2.19 9.44 28.68
N HIS A 31 2.65 9.82 29.84
CA HIS A 31 3.86 10.62 30.01
C HIS A 31 5.04 9.67 30.29
N LEU A 32 6.08 9.76 29.47
CA LEU A 32 7.30 9.02 29.64
C LEU A 32 8.42 9.96 30.04
N SER A 33 9.12 9.66 31.13
CA SER A 33 10.42 10.27 31.40
C SER A 33 11.48 9.38 30.78
N VAL A 34 12.21 9.89 29.79
CA VAL A 34 13.20 9.14 29.03
C VAL A 34 14.57 9.82 29.08
N LYS A 35 15.64 9.03 28.99
CA LYS A 35 17.01 9.52 28.91
C LYS A 35 17.79 8.76 27.87
N GLY A 36 18.29 9.47 26.85
CA GLY A 36 19.24 8.95 25.86
C GLY A 36 20.64 8.80 26.46
N GLU A 37 21.49 8.05 25.78
CA GLU A 37 22.88 7.81 26.21
C GLU A 37 23.70 9.10 26.30
N LYS A 38 23.40 10.08 25.45
CA LYS A 38 24.09 11.38 25.37
C LYS A 38 23.35 12.52 26.06
N ASP A 39 22.19 12.25 26.65
CA ASP A 39 21.40 13.28 27.33
C ASP A 39 21.99 13.59 28.71
N GLU A 40 22.16 14.87 29.04
CA GLU A 40 22.59 15.30 30.37
C GLU A 40 21.49 15.09 31.41
N ALA A 41 20.22 15.36 31.04
CA ALA A 41 19.06 15.22 31.90
C ALA A 41 17.95 14.40 31.23
N PRO A 42 17.04 13.80 32.02
CA PRO A 42 15.83 13.18 31.45
C PRO A 42 14.95 14.24 30.78
N ARG A 43 14.25 13.80 29.72
CA ARG A 43 13.21 14.61 29.04
C ARG A 43 11.86 13.92 29.11
N GLU A 44 10.81 14.72 29.08
CA GLU A 44 9.44 14.22 29.05
C GLU A 44 8.98 14.03 27.60
N VAL A 45 8.33 12.89 27.33
CA VAL A 45 7.75 12.53 26.03
C VAL A 45 6.33 12.04 26.26
N ILE A 46 5.37 12.60 25.54
CA ILE A 46 4.00 12.12 25.54
C ILE A 46 3.82 11.17 24.38
N ILE A 47 3.33 9.97 24.65
CA ILE A 47 2.98 8.99 23.63
C ILE A 47 1.52 8.54 23.78
N ARG A 48 0.91 8.11 22.69
CA ARG A 48 -0.40 7.44 22.71
C ARG A 48 -0.21 6.02 22.19
N PRO A 49 -0.28 5.01 23.06
CA PRO A 49 -0.16 3.62 22.67
C PRO A 49 -1.26 3.23 21.70
N ILE A 50 -0.89 2.47 20.69
CA ILE A 50 -1.79 1.94 19.66
C ILE A 50 -1.83 0.42 19.75
N SER A 51 -2.90 -0.18 19.22
CA SER A 51 -3.02 -1.63 19.14
C SER A 51 -1.97 -2.26 18.21
N TYR A 52 -1.71 -3.55 18.38
CA TYR A 52 -0.80 -4.28 17.49
C TYR A 52 -1.28 -4.25 16.02
N SER A 53 -2.59 -4.32 15.79
CA SER A 53 -3.17 -4.22 14.44
C SER A 53 -2.91 -2.85 13.82
N GLN A 54 -3.07 -1.76 14.57
CA GLN A 54 -2.74 -0.42 14.11
C GLN A 54 -1.24 -0.26 13.84
N ALA A 55 -0.38 -0.76 14.72
CA ALA A 55 1.07 -0.73 14.50
C ALA A 55 1.48 -1.50 13.24
N ARG A 56 0.87 -2.67 13.00
CA ARG A 56 1.10 -3.47 11.79
C ARG A 56 0.62 -2.74 10.53
N ALA A 57 -0.54 -2.10 10.58
CA ALA A 57 -1.07 -1.32 9.45
C ALA A 57 -0.15 -0.13 9.10
N LEU A 58 0.34 0.60 10.11
CA LEU A 58 1.29 1.69 9.91
C LEU A 58 2.63 1.19 9.32
N ALA A 59 3.14 0.08 9.82
CA ALA A 59 4.36 -0.52 9.28
C ALA A 59 4.19 -0.96 7.82
N GLN A 60 3.04 -1.53 7.48
CA GLN A 60 2.71 -1.90 6.10
C GLN A 60 2.61 -0.66 5.20
N SER A 61 1.91 0.38 5.62
CA SER A 61 1.83 1.65 4.88
C SER A 61 3.22 2.22 4.62
N ALA A 62 4.05 2.34 5.65
CA ALA A 62 5.42 2.83 5.50
C ALA A 62 6.27 1.97 4.55
N HIS A 63 6.00 0.66 4.47
CA HIS A 63 6.68 -0.25 3.54
C HIS A 63 6.25 0.01 2.09
N LEU A 64 4.96 0.25 1.87
CA LEU A 64 4.42 0.59 0.54
C LEU A 64 4.93 1.94 0.07
N ASP A 65 5.01 2.94 0.95
CA ASP A 65 5.56 4.27 0.64
C ASP A 65 7.03 4.19 0.23
N LYS A 66 7.83 3.36 0.91
CA LYS A 66 9.22 3.09 0.51
C LYS A 66 9.32 2.44 -0.86
N ARG A 67 8.45 1.47 -1.17
CA ARG A 67 8.41 0.84 -2.51
C ARG A 67 8.05 1.85 -3.59
N ASN A 68 7.00 2.63 -3.35
CA ASN A 68 6.56 3.69 -4.26
C ASN A 68 7.70 4.72 -4.52
N THR A 69 8.33 5.21 -3.46
CA THR A 69 9.46 6.14 -3.55
C THR A 69 10.63 5.54 -4.34
N ARG A 70 10.92 4.24 -4.12
CA ARG A 70 11.97 3.54 -4.86
C ARG A 70 11.67 3.46 -6.35
N VAL A 71 10.44 3.09 -6.73
CA VAL A 71 10.02 3.04 -8.13
C VAL A 71 10.07 4.43 -8.76
N LYS A 72 9.52 5.43 -8.09
CA LYS A 72 9.56 6.83 -8.52
C LYS A 72 10.99 7.30 -8.83
N ASN A 73 11.90 7.10 -7.88
CA ASN A 73 13.30 7.54 -8.04
C ASN A 73 14.03 6.77 -9.15
N ALA A 74 13.88 5.44 -9.18
CA ALA A 74 14.54 4.60 -10.18
C ALA A 74 14.07 4.88 -11.61
N SER A 75 12.79 5.22 -11.79
CA SER A 75 12.18 5.50 -13.08
C SER A 75 12.22 6.99 -13.47
N LYS A 76 12.79 7.87 -12.64
CA LYS A 76 12.69 9.33 -12.80
C LYS A 76 11.24 9.79 -12.92
N ASP A 77 10.39 9.23 -12.06
CA ASP A 77 8.95 9.48 -11.98
C ASP A 77 8.13 9.05 -13.21
N LYS A 78 8.68 8.20 -14.07
CA LYS A 78 7.98 7.73 -15.28
C LYS A 78 7.08 6.52 -15.05
N ILE A 79 7.28 5.77 -13.97
CA ILE A 79 6.53 4.55 -13.66
C ILE A 79 5.76 4.74 -12.36
N GLY A 80 4.46 4.40 -12.39
CA GLY A 80 3.62 4.32 -11.20
C GLY A 80 3.73 2.96 -10.52
N TYR A 81 3.47 2.92 -9.22
CA TYR A 81 3.46 1.69 -8.43
C TYR A 81 2.13 1.55 -7.69
N LEU A 82 1.46 0.43 -7.92
CA LEU A 82 0.21 0.06 -7.27
C LEU A 82 0.40 -1.28 -6.54
N HIS A 83 -0.02 -1.35 -5.29
CA HIS A 83 -0.11 -2.60 -4.55
C HIS A 83 -1.57 -2.98 -4.40
N VAL A 84 -1.89 -4.22 -4.73
CA VAL A 84 -3.21 -4.82 -4.55
C VAL A 84 -3.11 -5.86 -3.45
N ALA A 85 -3.57 -5.51 -2.26
CA ALA A 85 -3.39 -6.35 -1.07
C ALA A 85 -4.29 -7.60 -1.09
N ARG A 86 -5.45 -7.53 -1.74
CA ARG A 86 -6.44 -8.60 -1.88
C ARG A 86 -7.38 -8.31 -3.05
N MET A 87 -8.05 -9.34 -3.56
CA MET A 87 -9.00 -9.22 -4.67
C MET A 87 -10.42 -9.03 -4.12
N MET A 88 -10.69 -7.88 -3.44
CA MET A 88 -11.96 -7.53 -2.82
C MET A 88 -12.42 -6.16 -3.30
N TRP A 89 -13.72 -5.83 -3.12
CA TRP A 89 -14.29 -4.58 -3.65
C TRP A 89 -13.61 -3.32 -3.12
N ASP A 90 -13.30 -3.26 -1.85
CA ASP A 90 -12.60 -2.11 -1.25
C ASP A 90 -11.19 -1.89 -1.83
N GLU A 91 -10.50 -2.96 -2.22
CA GLU A 91 -9.21 -2.88 -2.89
C GLU A 91 -9.35 -2.58 -4.39
N PHE A 92 -10.45 -3.04 -5.02
CA PHE A 92 -10.76 -2.69 -6.40
C PHE A 92 -11.06 -1.18 -6.54
N GLU A 93 -11.87 -0.61 -5.65
CA GLU A 93 -12.12 0.84 -5.61
C GLU A 93 -10.84 1.65 -5.43
N LYS A 94 -9.95 1.21 -4.52
CA LYS A 94 -8.62 1.82 -4.36
C LYS A 94 -7.76 1.67 -5.61
N PHE A 95 -7.83 0.51 -6.28
CA PHE A 95 -7.10 0.27 -7.52
C PHE A 95 -7.53 1.24 -8.60
N GLU A 96 -8.84 1.44 -8.81
CA GLU A 96 -9.36 2.42 -9.76
C GLU A 96 -8.89 3.84 -9.43
N HIS A 97 -8.97 4.23 -8.16
CA HIS A 97 -8.49 5.54 -7.71
C HIS A 97 -6.98 5.70 -7.97
N HIS A 98 -6.19 4.69 -7.64
CA HIS A 98 -4.74 4.72 -7.84
C HIS A 98 -4.32 4.71 -9.32
N ILE A 99 -5.10 4.14 -10.22
CA ILE A 99 -4.87 4.24 -11.68
C ILE A 99 -4.77 5.71 -12.10
N TYR A 100 -5.67 6.54 -11.61
CA TYR A 100 -5.64 7.99 -11.91
C TYR A 100 -4.59 8.73 -11.06
N GLU A 101 -4.54 8.48 -9.76
CA GLU A 101 -3.65 9.21 -8.86
C GLU A 101 -2.16 8.94 -9.17
N ARG A 102 -1.80 7.67 -9.31
CA ARG A 102 -0.41 7.23 -9.48
C ARG A 102 -0.02 6.96 -10.91
N GLY A 103 -1.00 6.81 -11.79
CA GLY A 103 -0.80 6.61 -13.22
C GLY A 103 -0.80 7.90 -14.03
N ALA A 104 -1.35 9.01 -13.51
CA ALA A 104 -1.39 10.27 -14.23
C ALA A 104 0.01 10.71 -14.69
N GLY A 105 0.15 10.95 -16.00
CA GLY A 105 1.42 11.36 -16.60
C GLY A 105 2.52 10.29 -16.65
N LYS A 106 2.24 9.03 -16.23
CA LYS A 106 3.23 7.95 -16.27
C LYS A 106 3.24 7.23 -17.63
N ASP A 107 4.38 6.63 -17.93
CA ASP A 107 4.60 5.83 -19.14
C ASP A 107 4.20 4.37 -18.94
N GLY A 108 4.11 3.89 -17.70
CA GLY A 108 3.76 2.52 -17.35
C GLY A 108 3.47 2.35 -15.86
N LEU A 109 3.00 1.16 -15.48
CA LEU A 109 2.68 0.80 -14.10
C LEU A 109 3.36 -0.49 -13.68
N ILE A 110 3.75 -0.55 -12.41
CA ILE A 110 4.01 -1.78 -11.69
C ILE A 110 2.80 -2.09 -10.81
N ILE A 111 2.20 -3.26 -11.01
CA ILE A 111 1.09 -3.78 -10.21
C ILE A 111 1.63 -4.92 -9.35
N ASP A 112 1.67 -4.73 -8.04
CA ASP A 112 2.26 -5.66 -7.09
C ASP A 112 1.16 -6.45 -6.39
N VAL A 113 1.05 -7.74 -6.72
CA VAL A 113 0.10 -8.69 -6.10
C VAL A 113 0.82 -9.67 -5.18
N ARG A 114 2.03 -9.36 -4.74
CA ARG A 114 2.72 -10.18 -3.74
C ARG A 114 1.96 -10.16 -2.42
N ASP A 115 1.93 -11.31 -1.76
CA ASP A 115 1.24 -11.51 -0.48
C ASP A 115 -0.29 -11.27 -0.56
N ASN A 116 -0.87 -11.29 -1.76
CA ASN A 116 -2.30 -11.18 -2.00
C ASN A 116 -2.95 -12.56 -1.89
N GLY A 117 -3.76 -12.77 -0.87
CA GLY A 117 -4.44 -14.05 -0.58
C GLY A 117 -5.66 -14.34 -1.48
N GLY A 118 -5.93 -13.52 -2.52
CA GLY A 118 -7.04 -13.72 -3.44
C GLY A 118 -8.32 -12.97 -3.05
N GLY A 119 -9.44 -13.46 -3.50
CA GLY A 119 -10.78 -12.89 -3.41
C GLY A 119 -11.61 -13.21 -4.65
N PHE A 120 -12.29 -12.21 -5.23
CA PHE A 120 -13.21 -12.44 -6.36
C PHE A 120 -13.26 -11.30 -7.40
N THR A 121 -12.38 -10.28 -7.31
CA THR A 121 -12.43 -9.10 -8.22
C THR A 121 -11.39 -9.12 -9.34
N CYS A 122 -10.74 -10.26 -9.60
CA CYS A 122 -9.75 -10.41 -10.66
C CYS A 122 -10.24 -9.90 -12.02
N ASP A 123 -11.44 -10.32 -12.45
CA ASP A 123 -11.99 -9.97 -13.76
C ASP A 123 -12.31 -8.47 -13.88
N HIS A 124 -12.63 -7.82 -12.77
CA HIS A 124 -12.81 -6.36 -12.74
C HIS A 124 -11.47 -5.63 -12.95
N LEU A 125 -10.39 -6.09 -12.28
CA LEU A 125 -9.06 -5.55 -12.50
C LEU A 125 -8.61 -5.78 -13.96
N LEU A 126 -8.87 -6.97 -14.51
CA LEU A 126 -8.57 -7.27 -15.90
C LEU A 126 -9.34 -6.36 -16.86
N THR A 127 -10.61 -6.08 -16.59
CA THR A 127 -11.41 -5.15 -17.37
C THR A 127 -10.77 -3.76 -17.42
N VAL A 128 -10.33 -3.22 -16.28
CA VAL A 128 -9.60 -1.94 -16.19
C VAL A 128 -8.35 -1.94 -17.08
N LEU A 129 -7.68 -3.06 -17.19
CA LEU A 129 -6.41 -3.18 -17.90
C LEU A 129 -6.54 -3.57 -19.39
N THR A 130 -7.69 -4.08 -19.81
CA THR A 130 -7.88 -4.65 -21.15
C THR A 130 -9.00 -4.02 -21.95
N GLN A 131 -9.86 -3.25 -21.32
CA GLN A 131 -11.01 -2.64 -21.99
C GLN A 131 -10.54 -1.71 -23.13
N PRO A 132 -10.98 -1.96 -24.37
CA PRO A 132 -10.59 -1.12 -25.49
C PRO A 132 -11.25 0.25 -25.39
N MET A 133 -10.49 1.28 -25.71
CA MET A 133 -11.02 2.61 -25.86
C MET A 133 -11.79 2.71 -27.18
N HIS A 134 -13.05 3.12 -27.14
CA HIS A 134 -13.93 3.21 -28.31
C HIS A 134 -14.41 4.63 -28.58
N ALA A 135 -14.32 5.55 -27.61
CA ALA A 135 -14.73 6.94 -27.75
C ALA A 135 -14.05 7.85 -26.74
N TYR A 136 -13.99 9.13 -27.07
CA TYR A 136 -13.59 10.20 -26.16
C TYR A 136 -14.78 11.13 -25.88
N THR A 137 -14.81 11.68 -24.67
CA THR A 137 -15.73 12.76 -24.34
C THR A 137 -15.00 14.10 -24.50
N VAL A 138 -15.57 14.98 -25.34
CA VAL A 138 -15.02 16.32 -25.56
C VAL A 138 -16.10 17.33 -25.23
N GLY A 139 -15.80 18.32 -24.44
CA GLY A 139 -16.69 19.41 -24.10
C GLY A 139 -17.02 20.29 -25.30
N ARG A 140 -18.13 21.01 -25.24
CA ARG A 140 -18.57 21.92 -26.37
C ARG A 140 -17.53 23.00 -26.68
N ASN A 141 -16.71 23.38 -25.73
CA ASN A 141 -15.60 24.33 -25.89
C ASN A 141 -14.31 23.70 -26.45
N GLY A 142 -14.36 22.43 -26.85
CA GLY A 142 -13.21 21.67 -27.32
C GLY A 142 -12.29 21.14 -26.21
N ALA A 143 -12.57 21.44 -24.93
CA ALA A 143 -11.81 20.89 -23.82
C ALA A 143 -12.09 19.39 -23.68
N THR A 144 -11.03 18.63 -23.41
CA THR A 144 -11.15 17.20 -23.13
C THR A 144 -11.81 16.99 -21.76
N GLY A 145 -12.83 16.13 -21.74
CA GLY A 145 -13.49 15.72 -20.48
C GLY A 145 -12.58 14.88 -19.60
N TYR A 146 -12.98 14.69 -18.34
CA TYR A 146 -12.28 13.78 -17.43
C TYR A 146 -13.30 12.83 -16.79
N PRO A 147 -13.07 11.52 -16.88
CA PRO A 147 -12.14 10.86 -17.81
C PRO A 147 -12.54 11.13 -19.27
N GLN A 148 -11.55 11.21 -20.16
CA GLN A 148 -11.79 11.52 -21.57
C GLN A 148 -12.47 10.39 -22.33
N ASP A 149 -12.11 9.17 -21.98
CA ASP A 149 -12.55 7.93 -22.58
C ASP A 149 -13.82 7.39 -21.92
N ARG A 150 -14.64 6.69 -22.71
CA ARG A 150 -15.91 6.10 -22.27
C ARG A 150 -15.66 4.67 -21.79
N HIS A 151 -15.64 4.48 -20.46
CA HIS A 151 -15.44 3.19 -19.81
C HIS A 151 -16.42 3.02 -18.66
N VAL A 152 -16.66 1.76 -18.26
CA VAL A 152 -17.42 1.42 -17.06
C VAL A 152 -16.58 1.67 -15.80
N TYR A 153 -15.29 1.32 -15.87
CA TYR A 153 -14.31 1.50 -14.82
C TYR A 153 -13.21 2.45 -15.26
N ALA A 154 -12.31 2.82 -14.37
CA ALA A 154 -11.03 3.38 -14.74
C ALA A 154 -10.35 2.51 -15.82
N SER A 155 -9.49 3.06 -16.63
CA SER A 155 -8.77 2.27 -17.62
C SER A 155 -7.28 2.59 -17.66
N TRP A 156 -6.51 1.58 -18.03
CA TRP A 156 -5.08 1.71 -18.24
C TRP A 156 -4.63 0.91 -19.46
N ASN A 157 -4.30 1.61 -20.54
CA ASN A 157 -3.90 1.00 -21.81
C ASN A 157 -2.39 1.04 -22.09
N LYS A 158 -1.61 1.69 -21.21
CA LYS A 158 -0.14 1.76 -21.31
C LYS A 158 0.52 0.50 -20.74
N PRO A 159 1.85 0.32 -20.93
CA PRO A 159 2.56 -0.85 -20.43
C PRO A 159 2.39 -1.11 -18.94
N ILE A 160 2.35 -2.39 -18.57
CA ILE A 160 2.34 -2.84 -17.18
C ILE A 160 3.37 -3.95 -16.95
N VAL A 161 3.81 -4.04 -15.71
CA VAL A 161 4.53 -5.19 -15.15
C VAL A 161 3.77 -5.63 -13.91
N VAL A 162 3.47 -6.91 -13.80
CA VAL A 162 2.86 -7.49 -12.60
C VAL A 162 3.92 -8.23 -11.80
N ILE A 163 3.94 -8.02 -10.48
CA ILE A 163 4.85 -8.72 -9.56
C ILE A 163 4.04 -9.67 -8.69
N CYS A 164 4.42 -10.94 -8.67
CA CYS A 164 3.83 -11.98 -7.82
C CYS A 164 4.89 -12.70 -6.97
N ASN A 165 4.44 -13.47 -5.98
CA ASN A 165 5.30 -14.34 -5.19
C ASN A 165 4.53 -15.58 -4.70
N GLN A 166 5.22 -16.45 -3.96
CA GLN A 166 4.67 -17.71 -3.41
C GLN A 166 3.49 -17.52 -2.46
N ASN A 167 3.19 -16.29 -2.05
CA ASN A 167 2.04 -15.95 -1.21
C ASN A 167 0.90 -15.31 -2.04
N SER A 168 1.10 -15.12 -3.34
CA SER A 168 0.00 -14.77 -4.25
C SER A 168 -0.85 -16.02 -4.44
N PHE A 169 -2.11 -15.98 -3.97
CA PHE A 169 -2.96 -17.17 -3.87
C PHE A 169 -4.34 -16.93 -4.50
N SER A 170 -4.99 -18.02 -4.98
CA SER A 170 -6.37 -18.03 -5.45
C SER A 170 -6.61 -16.99 -6.56
N ASN A 171 -7.48 -16.03 -6.37
CA ASN A 171 -7.82 -15.01 -7.38
C ASN A 171 -6.61 -14.15 -7.82
N ALA A 172 -5.57 -14.02 -6.99
CA ALA A 172 -4.32 -13.38 -7.38
C ALA A 172 -3.48 -14.23 -8.34
N GLU A 173 -3.61 -15.56 -8.27
CA GLU A 173 -2.99 -16.49 -9.23
C GLU A 173 -3.71 -16.41 -10.57
N ILE A 174 -5.06 -16.41 -10.54
CA ILE A 174 -5.89 -16.25 -11.74
C ILE A 174 -5.54 -14.95 -12.45
N PHE A 175 -5.39 -13.85 -11.71
CA PHE A 175 -4.96 -12.56 -12.24
C PHE A 175 -3.57 -12.66 -12.90
N SER A 176 -2.60 -13.22 -12.21
CA SER A 176 -1.23 -13.38 -12.70
C SER A 176 -1.18 -14.27 -13.96
N HIS A 177 -1.94 -15.37 -13.94
CA HIS A 177 -2.09 -16.26 -15.09
C HIS A 177 -2.74 -15.53 -16.29
N ALA A 178 -3.82 -14.78 -16.06
CA ALA A 178 -4.52 -14.05 -17.12
C ALA A 178 -3.59 -13.01 -17.76
N ILE A 179 -2.86 -12.21 -17.00
CA ILE A 179 -1.90 -11.23 -17.51
C ILE A 179 -0.90 -11.87 -18.46
N LYS A 180 -0.38 -13.05 -18.10
CA LYS A 180 0.55 -13.82 -18.95
C LYS A 180 -0.14 -14.39 -20.19
N THR A 181 -1.33 -14.97 -20.04
CA THR A 181 -2.04 -15.68 -21.11
C THR A 181 -2.52 -14.73 -22.21
N ILE A 182 -3.01 -13.54 -21.84
CA ILE A 182 -3.49 -12.56 -22.81
C ILE A 182 -2.38 -11.58 -23.26
N ASP A 183 -1.15 -11.80 -22.83
CA ASP A 183 0.01 -10.96 -23.14
C ASP A 183 -0.21 -9.46 -22.80
N ARG A 184 -0.94 -9.20 -21.72
CA ARG A 184 -1.23 -7.80 -21.31
C ARG A 184 0.00 -7.09 -20.76
N GLY A 185 0.95 -7.81 -20.23
CA GLY A 185 2.17 -7.28 -19.66
C GLY A 185 3.10 -8.39 -19.15
N LYS A 186 4.26 -7.97 -18.65
CA LYS A 186 5.24 -8.91 -18.11
C LYS A 186 4.89 -9.32 -16.69
N LEU A 187 4.97 -10.63 -16.41
CA LEU A 187 4.90 -11.18 -15.06
C LEU A 187 6.30 -11.41 -14.52
N VAL A 188 6.59 -10.94 -13.32
CA VAL A 188 7.91 -11.00 -12.66
C VAL A 188 7.75 -11.49 -11.23
N GLY A 189 8.67 -12.28 -10.75
CA GLY A 189 8.69 -12.75 -9.36
C GLY A 189 9.00 -14.22 -9.24
N THR A 190 8.47 -14.85 -8.21
CA THR A 190 8.55 -16.29 -7.97
C THR A 190 7.21 -16.95 -8.30
N PRO A 191 7.18 -18.30 -8.52
CA PRO A 191 5.92 -19.01 -8.66
C PRO A 191 4.91 -18.66 -7.55
N THR A 192 3.65 -18.68 -7.90
CA THR A 192 2.53 -18.46 -6.97
C THR A 192 2.30 -19.67 -6.08
N ALA A 193 1.28 -19.66 -5.24
CA ALA A 193 1.09 -20.66 -4.17
C ALA A 193 0.74 -22.07 -4.69
N GLY A 194 0.10 -22.22 -5.87
CA GLY A 194 -0.31 -23.54 -6.38
C GLY A 194 -0.51 -23.65 -7.87
#